data_dff3477902f64f69efe739495412e9e1
#
_entry.id   dff3477902f64f69efe739495412e9e1
#
_cell.length_a   1.000
_cell.length_b   1.000
_cell.length_c   1.000
_cell.angle_alpha   90.00
_cell.angle_beta   90.00
_cell.angle_gamma   90.00
#
_symmetry.space_group_name_H-M   'P 1'
#
loop_
_entity.id
_entity.type
_entity.pdbx_description
1 polymer ?
#
loop_
_entity_poly.entity_id
_entity_poly.type
_entity_poly.pdbx_seq_one_letter_code
_entity_poly.pdbx_strand_id
1 'polypeptide(L)'
;AEAELIADFHLGVHWHRLQEYDPLLCDEIAHENPELRMVFEHVGGWAWYRQVLSIVVNNSHHGNHLYGGIASVLDTENQKFWYLGPEGVYDCRWPIGADRQIYGLDFPYNQQPQTEQDLEIIRNLDWPAEDIALLLGGNLRNLLALP
;
A
#
# COMPACT_ATOMS: atom_id res chain seq x y z
N ALA A 1 -11.71 -18.67 -5.07
CA ALA A 1 -10.26 -18.51 -5.12
C ALA A 1 -9.55 -19.87 -4.99
N GLU A 2 -9.49 -20.66 -6.08
CA GLU A 2 -8.81 -21.96 -6.03
C GLU A 2 -7.27 -21.85 -6.07
N ALA A 3 -6.71 -20.66 -6.35
CA ALA A 3 -5.28 -20.55 -6.65
C ALA A 3 -4.44 -19.91 -5.52
N GLU A 4 -5.01 -19.50 -4.40
CA GLU A 4 -4.32 -18.81 -3.30
C GLU A 4 -3.42 -17.63 -3.75
N LEU A 5 -3.76 -17.00 -4.87
CA LEU A 5 -3.00 -15.90 -5.43
C LEU A 5 -3.30 -14.58 -4.70
N ILE A 6 -2.35 -13.67 -4.78
CA ILE A 6 -2.51 -12.29 -4.35
C ILE A 6 -2.72 -11.44 -5.61
N ALA A 7 -3.74 -10.60 -5.61
CA ALA A 7 -3.96 -9.62 -6.66
C ALA A 7 -3.25 -8.31 -6.27
N ASP A 8 -2.29 -7.92 -7.08
CA ASP A 8 -1.55 -6.68 -6.90
C ASP A 8 -2.03 -5.65 -7.93
N PHE A 9 -2.55 -4.52 -7.44
CA PHE A 9 -3.13 -3.46 -8.27
C PHE A 9 -2.23 -2.24 -8.24
N HIS A 10 -1.64 -1.92 -9.39
CA HIS A 10 -0.94 -0.66 -9.57
C HIS A 10 -1.95 0.49 -9.58
N LEU A 11 -1.94 1.31 -8.56
CA LEU A 11 -2.80 2.48 -8.41
C LEU A 11 -1.98 3.77 -8.38
N GLY A 12 -2.67 4.87 -8.66
CA GLY A 12 -2.02 6.18 -8.73
C GLY A 12 -1.83 6.67 -10.18
N VAL A 13 -1.68 7.95 -10.33
CA VAL A 13 -1.63 8.60 -11.65
C VAL A 13 -0.36 8.20 -12.40
N HIS A 14 -0.50 7.61 -13.60
CA HIS A 14 0.64 7.16 -14.40
C HIS A 14 0.33 7.11 -15.91
N TRP A 15 0.29 8.27 -16.57
CA TRP A 15 0.27 8.42 -18.03
C TRP A 15 -0.95 7.90 -18.82
N HIS A 16 -1.95 7.32 -18.16
CA HIS A 16 -3.20 6.86 -18.76
C HIS A 16 -4.37 7.80 -18.43
N ARG A 17 -5.57 7.44 -18.84
CA ARG A 17 -6.78 8.20 -18.50
C ARG A 17 -7.07 8.09 -17.01
N LEU A 18 -7.42 9.19 -16.36
CA LEU A 18 -7.67 9.21 -14.92
C LEU A 18 -8.70 8.17 -14.45
N GLN A 19 -9.74 7.94 -15.25
CA GLN A 19 -10.76 6.93 -14.92
C GLN A 19 -10.23 5.49 -14.88
N GLU A 20 -9.07 5.22 -15.51
CA GLU A 20 -8.44 3.89 -15.50
C GLU A 20 -7.69 3.61 -14.19
N TYR A 21 -7.48 4.66 -13.40
CA TYR A 21 -6.88 4.57 -12.06
C TYR A 21 -7.91 4.72 -10.93
N ASP A 22 -9.21 4.78 -11.25
CA ASP A 22 -10.25 4.97 -10.24
C ASP A 22 -10.26 3.77 -9.28
N PRO A 23 -9.89 3.97 -8.01
CA PRO A 23 -9.84 2.87 -7.04
C PRO A 23 -11.20 2.21 -6.81
N LEU A 24 -12.31 2.90 -7.10
CA LEU A 24 -13.65 2.34 -6.92
C LEU A 24 -13.90 1.10 -7.78
N LEU A 25 -13.13 0.92 -8.87
CA LEU A 25 -13.14 -0.34 -9.63
C LEU A 25 -12.63 -1.52 -8.78
N CYS A 26 -11.71 -1.26 -7.85
CA CYS A 26 -11.21 -2.27 -6.93
C CYS A 26 -12.17 -2.51 -5.76
N ASP A 27 -12.99 -1.54 -5.38
CA ASP A 27 -14.03 -1.72 -4.35
C ASP A 27 -15.04 -2.78 -4.75
N GLU A 28 -15.52 -2.73 -5.99
CA GLU A 28 -16.43 -3.73 -6.56
C GLU A 28 -15.81 -5.14 -6.49
N ILE A 29 -14.53 -5.26 -6.92
CA ILE A 29 -13.81 -6.53 -6.89
C ILE A 29 -13.67 -7.06 -5.46
N ALA A 30 -13.29 -6.19 -4.52
CA ALA A 30 -13.13 -6.55 -3.12
C ALA A 30 -14.47 -7.01 -2.50
N HIS A 31 -15.53 -6.29 -2.78
CA HIS A 31 -16.86 -6.57 -2.24
C HIS A 31 -17.41 -7.92 -2.73
N GLU A 32 -17.24 -8.21 -4.03
CA GLU A 32 -17.71 -9.46 -4.63
C GLU A 32 -16.81 -10.67 -4.28
N ASN A 33 -15.57 -10.44 -3.86
CA ASN A 33 -14.59 -11.48 -3.60
C ASN A 33 -13.95 -11.33 -2.21
N PRO A 34 -14.70 -11.56 -1.12
CA PRO A 34 -14.21 -11.31 0.25
C PRO A 34 -12.97 -12.13 0.64
N GLU A 35 -12.72 -13.27 0.01
CA GLU A 35 -11.55 -14.12 0.26
C GLU A 35 -10.32 -13.71 -0.56
N LEU A 36 -10.45 -12.72 -1.47
CA LEU A 36 -9.34 -12.30 -2.31
C LEU A 36 -8.34 -11.46 -1.49
N ARG A 37 -7.07 -11.84 -1.56
CA ARG A 37 -5.96 -11.07 -1.01
C ARG A 37 -5.54 -10.01 -2.03
N MET A 38 -5.57 -8.73 -1.65
CA MET A 38 -5.28 -7.64 -2.56
C MET A 38 -4.24 -6.69 -1.94
N VAL A 39 -3.32 -6.23 -2.76
CA VAL A 39 -2.39 -5.15 -2.45
C VAL A 39 -2.66 -3.98 -3.39
N PHE A 40 -2.77 -2.79 -2.85
CA PHE A 40 -2.97 -1.54 -3.58
C PHE A 40 -1.67 -0.76 -3.62
N GLU A 41 -0.89 -0.93 -4.69
CA GLU A 41 0.42 -0.31 -4.81
C GLU A 41 0.36 1.22 -4.80
N HIS A 42 1.38 1.83 -4.22
CA HIS A 42 1.49 3.27 -3.98
C HIS A 42 0.32 3.86 -3.15
N VAL A 43 -0.54 2.98 -2.55
CA VAL A 43 -1.78 3.39 -1.87
C VAL A 43 -2.64 4.34 -2.73
N GLY A 44 -2.48 4.31 -4.05
CA GLY A 44 -3.11 5.24 -4.97
C GLY A 44 -2.42 6.61 -5.10
N GLY A 45 -1.31 6.83 -4.41
CA GLY A 45 -0.57 8.09 -4.40
C GLY A 45 -1.38 9.28 -3.86
N TRP A 46 -0.83 10.49 -3.96
CA TRP A 46 -1.49 11.70 -3.45
C TRP A 46 -2.90 11.95 -3.99
N ALA A 47 -3.19 11.45 -5.20
CA ALA A 47 -4.49 11.67 -5.84
C ALA A 47 -5.60 10.79 -5.28
N TRP A 48 -5.29 9.55 -4.87
CA TRP A 48 -6.29 8.53 -4.59
C TRP A 48 -6.15 7.83 -3.23
N TYR A 49 -5.12 8.11 -2.43
CA TYR A 49 -4.85 7.34 -1.21
C TYR A 49 -6.04 7.28 -0.24
N ARG A 50 -6.82 8.34 -0.12
CA ARG A 50 -7.98 8.36 0.77
C ARG A 50 -9.11 7.45 0.30
N GLN A 51 -9.30 7.34 -1.02
CA GLN A 51 -10.25 6.39 -1.60
C GLN A 51 -9.79 4.95 -1.38
N VAL A 52 -8.50 4.67 -1.58
CA VAL A 52 -7.92 3.35 -1.29
C VAL A 52 -8.10 2.99 0.18
N LEU A 53 -7.79 3.89 1.10
CA LEU A 53 -8.00 3.64 2.53
C LEU A 53 -9.48 3.38 2.85
N SER A 54 -10.40 4.10 2.18
CA SER A 54 -11.83 3.89 2.36
C SER A 54 -12.26 2.50 1.90
N ILE A 55 -11.72 1.99 0.79
CA ILE A 55 -11.95 0.63 0.28
C ILE A 55 -11.49 -0.40 1.31
N VAL A 56 -10.27 -0.25 1.84
CA VAL A 56 -9.72 -1.17 2.84
C VAL A 56 -10.59 -1.19 4.09
N VAL A 57 -10.98 -0.02 4.61
CA VAL A 57 -11.84 0.09 5.79
C VAL A 57 -13.22 -0.52 5.55
N ASN A 58 -13.87 -0.15 4.43
CA ASN A 58 -15.23 -0.58 4.13
C ASN A 58 -15.33 -2.10 3.98
N ASN A 59 -14.36 -2.71 3.30
CA ASN A 59 -14.36 -4.14 3.04
C ASN A 59 -13.75 -4.98 4.17
N SER A 60 -13.07 -4.37 5.15
CA SER A 60 -12.50 -5.09 6.29
C SER A 60 -13.54 -5.86 7.11
N HIS A 61 -14.80 -5.40 7.12
CA HIS A 61 -15.91 -6.08 7.78
C HIS A 61 -16.35 -7.38 7.12
N HIS A 62 -15.92 -7.61 5.88
CA HIS A 62 -16.22 -8.82 5.12
C HIS A 62 -15.12 -9.90 5.23
N GLY A 63 -14.09 -9.66 6.04
CA GLY A 63 -12.98 -10.58 6.21
C GLY A 63 -11.89 -10.47 5.14
N ASN A 64 -11.97 -9.46 4.27
CA ASN A 64 -11.01 -9.25 3.19
C ASN A 64 -9.58 -9.02 3.72
N HIS A 65 -8.62 -9.53 2.97
CA HIS A 65 -7.19 -9.34 3.17
C HIS A 65 -6.66 -8.25 2.23
N LEU A 66 -6.99 -6.99 2.54
CA LEU A 66 -6.63 -5.81 1.74
C LEU A 66 -5.48 -5.05 2.40
N TYR A 67 -4.48 -4.67 1.61
CA TYR A 67 -3.27 -4.00 2.07
C TYR A 67 -2.95 -2.76 1.22
N GLY A 68 -2.43 -1.73 1.85
CA GLY A 68 -1.83 -0.58 1.15
C GLY A 68 -0.34 -0.81 0.93
N GLY A 69 0.09 -0.80 -0.32
CA GLY A 69 1.50 -0.88 -0.71
C GLY A 69 2.18 0.48 -0.59
N ILE A 70 3.17 0.59 0.28
CA ILE A 70 3.93 1.82 0.53
C ILE A 70 5.24 1.74 -0.28
N ALA A 71 5.12 1.79 -1.58
CA ALA A 71 6.24 1.84 -2.50
C ALA A 71 6.24 3.18 -3.24
N SER A 72 7.39 3.80 -3.42
CA SER A 72 7.58 5.06 -4.16
C SER A 72 6.79 6.27 -3.63
N VAL A 73 6.24 6.20 -2.42
CA VAL A 73 5.43 7.30 -1.84
C VAL A 73 6.25 8.28 -1.01
N LEU A 74 7.55 8.02 -0.83
CA LEU A 74 8.48 8.87 -0.06
C LEU A 74 9.46 9.63 -0.95
N ASP A 75 9.55 9.32 -2.24
CA ASP A 75 10.45 9.96 -3.20
C ASP A 75 9.86 11.27 -3.76
N THR A 76 10.51 12.39 -3.46
CA THR A 76 10.12 13.72 -3.95
C THR A 76 10.66 14.07 -5.32
N GLU A 77 11.70 13.38 -5.78
CA GLU A 77 12.43 13.76 -6.99
C GLU A 77 11.88 13.07 -8.24
N ASN A 78 11.75 11.76 -8.18
CA ASN A 78 11.42 10.94 -9.34
C ASN A 78 9.96 10.50 -9.38
N GLN A 79 9.34 10.27 -8.21
CA GLN A 79 8.01 9.68 -8.07
C GLN A 79 6.94 10.67 -7.59
N LYS A 80 6.98 11.89 -8.11
CA LYS A 80 6.10 13.00 -7.69
C LYS A 80 4.61 12.68 -7.74
N PHE A 81 4.21 11.79 -8.65
CA PHE A 81 2.81 11.42 -8.84
C PHE A 81 2.25 10.53 -7.72
N TRP A 82 3.12 9.92 -6.93
CA TRP A 82 2.71 9.03 -5.84
C TRP A 82 3.10 9.56 -4.46
N TYR A 83 3.85 10.65 -4.42
CA TYR A 83 4.39 11.18 -3.17
C TYR A 83 3.31 11.49 -2.14
N LEU A 84 3.42 10.84 -0.99
CA LEU A 84 2.63 11.10 0.22
C LEU A 84 3.48 11.73 1.32
N GLY A 85 4.76 11.40 1.35
CA GLY A 85 5.68 11.77 2.41
C GLY A 85 5.41 11.03 3.73
N PRO A 86 6.24 11.29 4.75
CA PRO A 86 6.09 10.67 6.07
C PRO A 86 4.72 10.94 6.70
N GLU A 87 4.18 12.15 6.53
CA GLU A 87 2.86 12.53 7.04
C GLU A 87 1.75 11.71 6.39
N GLY A 88 1.80 11.49 5.08
CA GLY A 88 0.82 10.67 4.37
C GLY A 88 0.89 9.20 4.77
N VAL A 89 2.10 8.66 5.00
CA VAL A 89 2.27 7.30 5.53
C VAL A 89 1.68 7.20 6.95
N TYR A 90 1.87 8.23 7.77
CA TYR A 90 1.27 8.32 9.09
C TYR A 90 -0.27 8.37 9.00
N ASP A 91 -0.81 9.20 8.09
CA ASP A 91 -2.25 9.30 7.83
C ASP A 91 -2.86 7.95 7.43
N CYS A 92 -2.15 7.14 6.66
CA CYS A 92 -2.62 5.81 6.27
C CYS A 92 -2.79 4.88 7.49
N ARG A 93 -1.92 4.97 8.49
CA ARG A 93 -1.98 4.11 9.68
C ARG A 93 -3.27 4.31 10.49
N TRP A 94 -3.78 5.53 10.55
CA TRP A 94 -4.95 5.83 11.37
C TRP A 94 -6.20 5.01 10.98
N PRO A 95 -6.60 4.92 9.69
CA PRO A 95 -7.81 4.17 9.33
C PRO A 95 -7.59 2.66 9.15
N ILE A 96 -6.43 2.22 8.67
CA ILE A 96 -6.23 0.82 8.30
C ILE A 96 -5.28 0.03 9.22
N GLY A 97 -4.60 0.72 10.15
CA GLY A 97 -3.61 0.11 11.02
C GLY A 97 -2.25 -0.12 10.35
N ALA A 98 -1.23 -0.40 11.16
CA ALA A 98 0.09 -0.76 10.65
C ALA A 98 0.11 -2.17 10.05
N ASP A 99 -0.80 -3.04 10.50
CA ASP A 99 -0.95 -4.42 10.05
C ASP A 99 -1.54 -4.59 8.64
N ARG A 100 -1.95 -3.48 8.03
CA ARG A 100 -2.48 -3.42 6.65
C ARG A 100 -1.60 -2.62 5.70
N GLN A 101 -0.37 -2.35 6.04
CA GLN A 101 0.58 -1.62 5.20
C GLN A 101 1.79 -2.47 4.88
N ILE A 102 2.24 -2.45 3.63
CA ILE A 102 3.39 -3.21 3.15
C ILE A 102 4.37 -2.25 2.46
N TYR A 103 5.60 -2.15 2.97
CA TYR A 103 6.65 -1.44 2.26
C TYR A 103 7.20 -2.30 1.12
N GLY A 104 7.27 -1.71 -0.08
CA GLY A 104 7.84 -2.29 -1.29
C GLY A 104 8.96 -1.42 -1.86
N LEU A 105 9.86 -2.03 -2.63
CA LEU A 105 11.00 -1.34 -3.24
C LEU A 105 10.65 -0.65 -4.56
N ASP A 106 9.61 -1.10 -5.25
CA ASP A 106 9.30 -0.69 -6.62
C ASP A 106 10.51 -0.84 -7.57
N PHE A 107 11.26 -1.94 -7.38
CA PHE A 107 12.41 -2.25 -8.22
C PHE A 107 11.97 -2.60 -9.66
N PRO A 108 12.63 -2.09 -10.70
CA PRO A 108 13.93 -1.40 -10.71
C PRO A 108 13.85 0.14 -10.70
N TYR A 109 12.68 0.73 -10.49
CA TYR A 109 12.51 2.18 -10.54
C TYR A 109 13.19 2.88 -9.37
N ASN A 110 13.05 2.36 -8.16
CA ASN A 110 13.83 2.81 -7.02
C ASN A 110 15.15 2.04 -6.93
N GLN A 111 16.24 2.79 -6.87
CA GLN A 111 17.59 2.27 -6.73
C GLN A 111 18.01 2.29 -5.25
N GLN A 112 19.16 1.66 -4.95
CA GLN A 112 19.67 1.54 -3.60
C GLN A 112 19.68 2.86 -2.79
N PRO A 113 20.13 4.02 -3.30
CA PRO A 113 20.12 5.26 -2.51
C PRO A 113 18.70 5.67 -2.07
N GLN A 114 17.70 5.52 -2.93
CA GLN A 114 16.31 5.82 -2.59
C GLN A 114 15.78 4.85 -1.55
N THR A 115 16.05 3.57 -1.70
CA THR A 115 15.66 2.55 -0.72
C THR A 115 16.25 2.82 0.65
N GLU A 116 17.52 3.20 0.73
CA GLU A 116 18.19 3.55 2.00
C GLU A 116 17.53 4.77 2.66
N GLN A 117 17.18 5.78 1.87
CA GLN A 117 16.46 6.96 2.34
C GLN A 117 15.06 6.61 2.87
N ASP A 118 14.29 5.83 2.13
CA ASP A 118 12.96 5.38 2.54
C ASP A 118 13.02 4.60 3.86
N LEU A 119 13.97 3.68 3.98
CA LEU A 119 14.17 2.90 5.19
C LEU A 119 14.57 3.77 6.39
N GLU A 120 15.36 4.81 6.17
CA GLU A 120 15.71 5.78 7.21
C GLU A 120 14.46 6.56 7.65
N ILE A 121 13.65 7.05 6.71
CA ILE A 121 12.40 7.76 7.00
C ILE A 121 11.46 6.85 7.80
N ILE A 122 11.23 5.62 7.34
CA ILE A 122 10.30 4.68 7.98
C ILE A 122 10.76 4.33 9.40
N ARG A 123 12.05 4.09 9.61
CA ARG A 123 12.59 3.76 10.94
C ARG A 123 12.50 4.92 11.94
N ASN A 124 12.40 6.14 11.46
CA ASN A 124 12.25 7.36 12.26
C ASN A 124 10.79 7.84 12.40
N LEU A 125 9.79 7.09 11.89
CA LEU A 125 8.40 7.38 12.18
C LEU A 125 8.14 7.26 13.69
N ASP A 126 7.32 8.13 14.24
CA ASP A 126 6.87 8.06 15.63
C ASP A 126 5.81 6.96 15.81
N TRP A 127 6.24 5.73 15.54
CA TRP A 127 5.44 4.52 15.65
C TRP A 127 6.07 3.52 16.62
N PRO A 128 5.28 2.63 17.25
CA PRO A 128 5.80 1.49 17.97
C PRO A 128 6.73 0.63 17.08
N ALA A 129 7.79 0.08 17.67
CA ALA A 129 8.78 -0.71 16.92
C ALA A 129 8.16 -1.94 16.24
N GLU A 130 7.12 -2.52 16.86
CA GLU A 130 6.34 -3.61 16.27
C GLU A 130 5.60 -3.20 15.00
N ASP A 131 5.04 -1.99 14.95
CA ASP A 131 4.33 -1.46 13.77
C ASP A 131 5.31 -1.20 12.62
N ILE A 132 6.50 -0.67 12.91
CA ILE A 132 7.58 -0.50 11.94
C ILE A 132 8.03 -1.87 11.38
N ALA A 133 8.15 -2.87 12.23
CA ALA A 133 8.54 -4.22 11.80
C ALA A 133 7.45 -4.86 10.91
N LEU A 134 6.17 -4.63 11.20
CA LEU A 134 5.06 -5.05 10.34
C LEU A 134 5.15 -4.40 8.97
N LEU A 135 5.29 -3.08 8.90
CA LEU A 135 5.42 -2.33 7.65
C LEU A 135 6.62 -2.79 6.81
N LEU A 136 7.79 -2.97 7.43
CA LEU A 136 9.05 -3.32 6.75
C LEU A 136 9.17 -4.78 6.29
N GLY A 137 8.13 -5.59 6.47
CA GLY A 137 8.12 -6.95 5.92
C GLY A 137 7.28 -7.95 6.70
N GLY A 138 6.93 -7.66 7.95
CA GLY A 138 6.09 -8.54 8.76
C GLY A 138 4.75 -8.85 8.08
N ASN A 139 4.09 -7.85 7.56
CA ASN A 139 2.81 -8.01 6.87
C ASN A 139 2.94 -8.79 5.55
N LEU A 140 3.97 -8.51 4.76
CA LEU A 140 4.22 -9.26 3.53
C LEU A 140 4.52 -10.72 3.82
N ARG A 141 5.33 -10.98 4.85
CA ARG A 141 5.62 -12.34 5.31
C ARG A 141 4.35 -13.09 5.71
N ASN A 142 3.47 -12.44 6.46
CA ASN A 142 2.19 -13.00 6.87
C ASN A 142 1.28 -13.25 5.66
N LEU A 143 1.19 -12.29 4.75
CA LEU A 143 0.38 -12.37 3.53
C LEU A 143 0.82 -13.53 2.63
N LEU A 144 2.13 -13.77 2.53
CA LEU A 144 2.73 -14.86 1.76
C LEU A 144 2.78 -16.20 2.52
N ALA A 145 2.33 -16.23 3.79
CA ALA A 145 2.43 -17.41 4.67
C ALA A 145 3.87 -17.97 4.76
N LEU A 146 4.86 -17.09 4.77
CA LEU A 146 6.28 -17.50 4.89
C LEU A 146 6.63 -17.82 6.35
N PRO A 147 7.50 -18.84 6.57
CA PRO A 147 7.95 -19.23 7.91
C PRO A 147 8.80 -18.17 8.62
#